data_3d9d0c89191542080bc6b9d7a72cf619
#
_entry.id   3d9d0c89191542080bc6b9d7a72cf619
#
_cell.length_a   1.000
_cell.length_b   1.000
_cell.length_c   1.000
_cell.angle_alpha   90.00
_cell.angle_beta   90.00
_cell.angle_gamma   90.00
#
_symmetry.space_group_name_H-M   'P 1'
#
loop_
_entity.id
_entity.type
_entity.pdbx_description
1 polymer ?
#
loop_
_entity_poly.entity_id
_entity_poly.type
_entity_poly.pdbx_seq_one_letter_code
_entity_poly.pdbx_strand_id
1 'polypeptide(L)'
;RETVPDATLAAVPETRPTGKTWGGEGRYCWFLTQYTPPNELAGQPLYLYPELGGYEAMLWVNGEPYGTFATKIVVTRHGNHYCDCFTRAAVPGTPVQLAIEFYAGHYVIGEQPFEERPHRDFRFTADKISVCTKNQDVLDFILDLRVLLQLVEKLPETSFRRAEILNVLTQVHQVLYYDPTATDAETWHTSLAAARRVMAPALAQKNGGSAPTADLVGHSHIDTAWLWPMDETIKKIARTAANQFNLLDQYPEYRFIQSAAYHTWLMEQHYPQVFRQLQKRVADGRFELNGAVWVECDCNIPSGESLVRQFLWGTRYIRDKFGKEQRVFWLPDT
;
A
#
# COMPACT_ATOMS: atom_id res chain seq x y z
N ARG A 1 21.41 -1.47 4.49
CA ARG A 1 21.18 -2.85 4.95
C ARG A 1 19.81 -3.31 4.44
N GLU A 2 19.69 -4.56 4.06
CA GLU A 2 18.49 -5.18 3.47
C GLU A 2 17.74 -6.06 4.48
N THR A 3 18.22 -6.10 5.69
CA THR A 3 17.59 -6.78 6.83
C THR A 3 17.54 -5.84 8.02
N VAL A 4 16.61 -6.09 8.92
CA VAL A 4 16.51 -5.33 10.18
C VAL A 4 17.87 -5.38 10.89
N PRO A 5 18.43 -4.22 11.27
CA PRO A 5 19.67 -4.18 12.01
C PRO A 5 19.53 -4.93 13.34
N ASP A 6 20.51 -5.74 13.68
CA ASP A 6 20.61 -6.26 15.04
C ASP A 6 20.85 -5.08 15.98
N ALA A 7 19.95 -4.86 16.93
CA ALA A 7 20.03 -3.75 17.88
C ALA A 7 21.31 -3.82 18.74
N THR A 8 21.91 -5.01 18.89
CA THR A 8 23.18 -5.20 19.60
C THR A 8 24.40 -4.81 18.76
N LEU A 9 24.28 -4.81 17.43
CA LEU A 9 25.33 -4.47 16.49
C LEU A 9 25.18 -3.07 15.88
N ALA A 10 24.01 -2.46 16.02
CA ALA A 10 23.81 -1.08 15.60
C ALA A 10 24.60 -0.15 16.52
N ALA A 11 25.34 0.78 15.94
CA ALA A 11 25.92 1.89 16.69
C ALA A 11 24.80 2.48 17.56
N VAL A 12 25.03 2.51 18.86
CA VAL A 12 24.15 2.88 19.98
C VAL A 12 22.86 3.52 19.51
N PRO A 13 21.70 2.83 19.62
CA PRO A 13 20.43 3.44 19.23
C PRO A 13 20.22 4.69 20.12
N GLU A 14 20.03 5.83 19.49
CA GLU A 14 19.61 7.01 20.23
C GLU A 14 18.24 6.71 20.85
N THR A 15 18.15 6.77 22.14
CA THR A 15 16.94 6.37 22.89
C THR A 15 15.77 7.32 22.74
N ARG A 16 15.92 8.47 22.07
CA ARG A 16 14.83 9.42 21.77
C ARG A 16 15.13 10.19 20.50
N PRO A 17 14.62 9.80 19.34
CA PRO A 17 14.83 10.54 18.10
C PRO A 17 13.99 11.83 18.01
N THR A 18 13.03 12.05 18.91
CA THR A 18 12.14 13.24 18.92
C THR A 18 12.93 14.54 18.86
N GLY A 19 12.64 15.35 17.87
CA GLY A 19 13.33 16.61 17.61
C GLY A 19 14.70 16.47 16.93
N LYS A 20 15.15 15.26 16.65
CA LYS A 20 16.40 15.01 15.92
C LYS A 20 16.18 15.10 14.42
N THR A 21 17.15 15.67 13.74
CA THR A 21 17.16 15.74 12.27
C THR A 21 17.89 14.53 11.69
N TRP A 22 17.29 13.94 10.68
CA TRP A 22 17.86 12.82 9.93
C TRP A 22 17.68 13.02 8.42
N GLY A 23 18.26 12.16 7.59
CA GLY A 23 18.09 12.16 6.15
C GLY A 23 19.31 12.68 5.40
N GLY A 24 19.06 13.28 4.28
CA GLY A 24 19.96 13.62 3.19
C GLY A 24 19.57 12.86 1.94
N GLU A 25 19.91 13.40 0.78
CA GLU A 25 19.54 12.81 -0.51
C GLU A 25 20.01 11.35 -0.63
N GLY A 26 19.12 10.48 -1.04
CA GLY A 26 19.36 9.05 -1.24
C GLY A 26 19.61 8.26 0.06
N ARG A 27 19.44 8.88 1.24
CA ARG A 27 19.73 8.25 2.51
C ARG A 27 18.56 7.44 3.04
N TYR A 28 18.89 6.38 3.78
CA TYR A 28 17.97 5.56 4.54
C TYR A 28 18.28 5.69 6.03
N CYS A 29 17.21 5.65 6.84
CA CYS A 29 17.32 5.64 8.28
C CYS A 29 16.44 4.54 8.87
N TRP A 30 16.97 3.78 9.82
CA TRP A 30 16.24 2.80 10.57
C TRP A 30 15.78 3.37 11.91
N PHE A 31 14.48 3.22 12.19
CA PHE A 31 13.88 3.52 13.48
C PHE A 31 13.45 2.21 14.11
N LEU A 32 14.01 1.88 15.26
CA LEU A 32 13.75 0.66 15.99
C LEU A 32 12.98 0.98 17.27
N THR A 33 11.91 0.25 17.52
CA THR A 33 11.09 0.41 18.73
C THR A 33 10.44 -0.91 19.12
N GLN A 34 9.87 -0.92 20.31
CA GLN A 34 9.08 -2.03 20.82
C GLN A 34 7.79 -1.49 21.41
N TYR A 35 6.70 -2.20 21.18
CA TYR A 35 5.41 -1.87 21.78
C TYR A 35 4.81 -3.10 22.46
N THR A 36 4.29 -2.89 23.67
CA THR A 36 3.57 -3.93 24.40
C THR A 36 2.12 -3.50 24.56
N PRO A 37 1.16 -4.18 23.90
CA PRO A 37 -0.26 -3.82 24.00
C PRO A 37 -0.76 -3.94 25.43
N PRO A 38 -1.50 -2.95 25.96
CA PRO A 38 -2.18 -3.05 27.23
C PRO A 38 -3.47 -3.89 27.13
N ASN A 39 -4.05 -4.25 28.26
CA ASN A 39 -5.24 -5.12 28.33
C ASN A 39 -6.45 -4.55 27.60
N GLU A 40 -6.62 -3.24 27.61
CA GLU A 40 -7.76 -2.53 27.02
C GLU A 40 -7.79 -2.67 25.48
N LEU A 41 -6.65 -3.02 24.88
CA LEU A 41 -6.52 -3.21 23.43
C LEU A 41 -6.56 -4.68 23.00
N ALA A 42 -6.90 -5.60 23.91
CA ALA A 42 -6.95 -7.02 23.62
C ALA A 42 -7.82 -7.35 22.40
N GLY A 43 -7.27 -8.11 21.45
CA GLY A 43 -7.97 -8.55 20.25
C GLY A 43 -8.22 -7.46 19.19
N GLN A 44 -7.87 -6.21 19.46
CA GLN A 44 -8.08 -5.11 18.53
C GLN A 44 -6.95 -5.07 17.45
N PRO A 45 -7.26 -4.68 16.23
CA PRO A 45 -6.24 -4.32 15.25
C PRO A 45 -5.57 -3.01 15.66
N LEU A 46 -4.23 -2.99 15.65
CA LEU A 46 -3.45 -1.81 15.97
C LEU A 46 -2.66 -1.33 14.77
N TYR A 47 -2.61 -0.03 14.63
CA TYR A 47 -1.95 0.68 13.54
C TYR A 47 -0.80 1.52 14.08
N LEU A 48 0.25 1.62 13.26
CA LEU A 48 1.39 2.46 13.53
C LEU A 48 1.32 3.72 12.67
N TYR A 49 1.46 4.87 13.30
CA TYR A 49 1.51 6.16 12.64
C TYR A 49 2.85 6.84 12.97
N PRO A 50 3.86 6.71 12.09
CA PRO A 50 5.17 7.33 12.29
C PRO A 50 5.20 8.76 11.73
N GLU A 51 5.34 9.74 12.60
CA GLU A 51 5.54 11.14 12.23
C GLU A 51 7.05 11.46 12.22
N LEU A 52 7.77 10.83 11.30
CA LEU A 52 9.22 10.84 11.23
C LEU A 52 9.76 11.60 10.02
N GLY A 53 8.88 12.03 9.11
CA GLY A 53 9.27 12.58 7.81
C GLY A 53 9.73 11.50 6.82
N GLY A 54 10.41 11.91 5.74
CA GLY A 54 10.82 10.99 4.67
C GLY A 54 9.75 10.81 3.61
N TYR A 55 10.02 9.99 2.61
CA TYR A 55 9.10 9.77 1.49
C TYR A 55 8.37 8.44 1.54
N GLU A 56 9.12 7.37 1.70
CA GLU A 56 8.60 6.01 1.70
C GLU A 56 9.29 5.21 2.81
N ALA A 57 8.59 4.26 3.38
CA ALA A 57 9.18 3.39 4.38
C ALA A 57 8.64 1.97 4.30
N MET A 58 9.44 1.03 4.76
CA MET A 58 9.06 -0.35 4.97
C MET A 58 8.93 -0.65 6.45
N LEU A 59 7.81 -1.23 6.84
CA LEU A 59 7.55 -1.70 8.19
C LEU A 59 7.95 -3.17 8.34
N TRP A 60 8.67 -3.46 9.39
CA TRP A 60 9.03 -4.80 9.82
C TRP A 60 8.42 -5.06 11.19
N VAL A 61 7.79 -6.20 11.34
CA VAL A 61 7.18 -6.66 12.59
C VAL A 61 7.83 -7.97 12.99
N ASN A 62 8.46 -8.00 14.17
CA ASN A 62 9.18 -9.17 14.66
C ASN A 62 10.23 -9.72 13.66
N GLY A 63 10.90 -8.84 12.92
CA GLY A 63 11.91 -9.19 11.93
C GLY A 63 11.38 -9.61 10.56
N GLU A 64 10.07 -9.67 10.37
CA GLU A 64 9.45 -10.02 9.08
C GLU A 64 8.90 -8.76 8.37
N PRO A 65 9.03 -8.67 7.04
CA PRO A 65 8.40 -7.61 6.23
C PRO A 65 6.89 -7.64 6.40
N TYR A 66 6.29 -6.49 6.66
CA TYR A 66 4.88 -6.45 7.02
C TYR A 66 4.05 -5.44 6.23
N GLY A 67 4.49 -4.19 6.14
CA GLY A 67 3.74 -3.12 5.52
C GLY A 67 4.63 -1.97 5.07
N THR A 68 4.00 -0.84 4.74
CA THR A 68 4.71 0.32 4.21
C THR A 68 4.10 1.62 4.70
N PHE A 69 4.88 2.70 4.58
CA PHE A 69 4.38 4.05 4.73
C PHE A 69 4.79 4.87 3.51
N ALA A 70 3.93 5.81 3.11
CA ALA A 70 4.22 6.79 2.09
C ALA A 70 3.69 8.15 2.55
N THR A 71 4.60 9.10 2.71
CA THR A 71 4.26 10.47 3.10
C THR A 71 4.18 11.39 1.88
N LYS A 72 4.52 10.86 0.72
CA LYS A 72 4.53 11.58 -0.54
C LYS A 72 3.11 12.01 -0.94
N ILE A 73 2.91 13.30 -1.10
CA ILE A 73 1.65 13.85 -1.58
C ILE A 73 1.63 13.77 -3.10
N VAL A 74 0.80 12.92 -3.65
CA VAL A 74 0.52 12.93 -5.09
C VAL A 74 -0.46 14.04 -5.43
N VAL A 75 -0.32 14.62 -6.62
CA VAL A 75 -1.16 15.74 -7.11
C VAL A 75 -2.66 15.45 -6.97
N THR A 76 -3.06 14.21 -7.18
CA THR A 76 -4.45 13.75 -7.02
C THR A 76 -4.86 13.55 -5.57
N ARG A 77 -3.95 13.71 -4.61
CA ARG A 77 -4.14 13.40 -3.18
C ARG A 77 -4.54 11.95 -2.92
N HIS A 78 -4.26 11.05 -3.85
CA HIS A 78 -4.41 9.61 -3.70
C HIS A 78 -3.05 8.98 -3.40
N GLY A 79 -3.06 7.82 -2.77
CA GLY A 79 -1.86 7.03 -2.52
C GLY A 79 -1.04 7.40 -1.28
N ASN A 80 -1.44 8.41 -0.51
CA ASN A 80 -0.82 8.67 0.79
C ASN A 80 -1.15 7.54 1.78
N HIS A 81 -0.11 6.98 2.38
CA HIS A 81 -0.24 5.87 3.31
C HIS A 81 0.55 6.19 4.59
N TYR A 82 -0.07 6.99 5.45
CA TYR A 82 0.58 7.48 6.68
C TYR A 82 0.54 6.50 7.84
N CYS A 83 -0.35 5.51 7.78
CA CYS A 83 -0.65 4.63 8.88
C CYS A 83 -0.85 3.21 8.36
N ASP A 84 -0.18 2.22 8.94
CA ASP A 84 -0.35 0.82 8.55
C ASP A 84 -0.59 -0.08 9.75
N CYS A 85 -1.33 -1.17 9.54
CA CYS A 85 -1.64 -2.15 10.56
C CYS A 85 -0.39 -2.99 10.86
N PHE A 86 0.02 -3.06 12.13
CA PHE A 86 1.15 -3.91 12.53
C PHE A 86 0.72 -5.16 13.33
N THR A 87 -0.53 -5.20 13.77
CA THR A 87 -1.17 -6.41 14.31
C THR A 87 -2.67 -6.36 14.08
N ARG A 88 -3.26 -7.48 13.67
CA ARG A 88 -4.71 -7.61 13.44
C ARG A 88 -5.48 -7.98 14.69
N ALA A 89 -4.79 -8.52 15.68
CA ALA A 89 -5.35 -8.89 16.96
C ALA A 89 -4.26 -8.73 18.03
N ALA A 90 -4.34 -7.66 18.80
CA ALA A 90 -3.36 -7.36 19.83
C ALA A 90 -3.39 -8.40 20.95
N VAL A 91 -2.23 -8.89 21.34
CA VAL A 91 -2.05 -9.79 22.46
C VAL A 91 -1.46 -9.00 23.64
N PRO A 92 -2.23 -8.72 24.68
CA PRO A 92 -1.76 -7.96 25.83
C PRO A 92 -0.52 -8.58 26.48
N GLY A 93 0.39 -7.71 26.93
CA GLY A 93 1.61 -8.14 27.61
C GLY A 93 2.67 -8.77 26.70
N THR A 94 2.37 -9.01 25.41
CA THR A 94 3.33 -9.59 24.46
C THR A 94 4.03 -8.49 23.71
N PRO A 95 5.36 -8.33 23.88
CA PRO A 95 6.11 -7.31 23.16
C PRO A 95 6.16 -7.56 21.64
N VAL A 96 5.92 -6.54 20.85
CA VAL A 96 6.04 -6.54 19.40
C VAL A 96 7.24 -5.68 19.03
N GLN A 97 8.22 -6.28 18.34
CA GLN A 97 9.37 -5.56 17.82
C GLN A 97 8.99 -4.87 16.51
N LEU A 98 9.23 -3.59 16.42
CA LEU A 98 8.90 -2.76 15.27
C LEU A 98 10.18 -2.12 14.73
N ALA A 99 10.40 -2.27 13.44
CA ALA A 99 11.47 -1.59 12.74
C ALA A 99 10.93 -0.91 11.49
N ILE A 100 11.34 0.33 11.24
CA ILE A 100 10.89 1.10 10.10
C ILE A 100 12.12 1.59 9.36
N GLU A 101 12.25 1.20 8.09
CA GLU A 101 13.28 1.69 7.19
C GLU A 101 12.72 2.83 6.36
N PHE A 102 13.05 4.07 6.69
CA PHE A 102 12.64 5.25 5.95
C PHE A 102 13.66 5.64 4.88
N TYR A 103 13.14 5.99 3.72
CA TYR A 103 13.85 6.61 2.62
C TYR A 103 13.64 8.13 2.63
N ALA A 104 14.75 8.88 2.66
CA ALA A 104 14.69 10.34 2.70
C ALA A 104 14.27 10.97 1.37
N GLY A 105 14.41 10.24 0.27
CA GLY A 105 14.11 10.73 -1.07
C GLY A 105 15.35 11.06 -1.88
N HIS A 106 15.11 11.41 -3.15
CA HIS A 106 16.13 11.74 -4.12
C HIS A 106 15.66 12.89 -4.99
N TYR A 107 16.60 13.79 -5.33
CA TYR A 107 16.31 14.89 -6.23
C TYR A 107 16.21 14.38 -7.67
N VAL A 108 15.16 14.79 -8.34
CA VAL A 108 14.95 14.54 -9.75
C VAL A 108 15.10 15.84 -10.50
N ILE A 109 15.87 15.85 -11.60
CA ILE A 109 16.01 17.01 -12.46
C ILE A 109 14.64 17.35 -13.05
N GLY A 110 14.13 18.51 -12.71
CA GLY A 110 12.79 18.95 -13.06
C GLY A 110 11.83 18.89 -11.88
N GLU A 111 10.57 19.17 -12.14
CA GLU A 111 9.54 19.07 -11.13
C GLU A 111 9.25 17.60 -10.81
N GLN A 112 9.26 17.27 -9.53
CA GLN A 112 8.73 15.99 -9.09
C GLN A 112 7.24 15.96 -9.43
N PRO A 113 6.75 15.08 -10.33
CA PRO A 113 5.38 15.12 -10.79
C PRO A 113 4.35 14.87 -9.69
N PHE A 114 4.81 14.51 -8.49
CA PHE A 114 4.00 14.08 -7.37
C PHE A 114 4.15 14.95 -6.13
N GLU A 115 4.90 16.07 -6.18
CA GLU A 115 5.12 16.95 -5.05
C GLU A 115 4.73 18.39 -5.34
N GLU A 116 3.96 18.98 -4.43
CA GLU A 116 3.66 20.41 -4.47
C GLU A 116 4.90 21.27 -4.14
N ARG A 117 5.80 20.74 -3.31
CA ARG A 117 7.03 21.43 -2.87
C ARG A 117 8.14 20.40 -2.65
N PRO A 118 9.04 20.20 -3.60
CA PRO A 118 10.16 19.28 -3.43
C PRO A 118 11.11 19.75 -2.33
N HIS A 119 11.50 18.83 -1.45
CA HIS A 119 12.54 19.06 -0.47
C HIS A 119 13.91 19.10 -1.15
N ARG A 120 14.64 20.19 -0.99
CA ARG A 120 15.96 20.32 -1.63
C ARG A 120 17.09 19.67 -0.84
N ASP A 121 16.96 19.55 0.47
CA ASP A 121 17.98 19.01 1.36
C ASP A 121 17.65 17.59 1.87
N PHE A 122 16.42 17.13 1.65
CA PHE A 122 15.94 15.81 2.10
C PHE A 122 16.19 15.56 3.60
N ARG A 123 16.12 16.61 4.41
CA ARG A 123 16.28 16.53 5.86
C ARG A 123 14.94 16.67 6.55
N PHE A 124 14.71 15.81 7.51
CA PHE A 124 13.45 15.70 8.23
C PHE A 124 13.70 15.69 9.73
N THR A 125 12.74 16.20 10.47
CA THR A 125 12.76 16.12 11.94
C THR A 125 11.87 14.97 12.38
N ALA A 126 12.42 14.03 13.12
CA ALA A 126 11.65 12.97 13.73
C ALA A 126 10.83 13.54 14.89
N ASP A 127 9.52 13.36 14.87
CA ASP A 127 8.64 13.78 15.95
C ASP A 127 8.28 12.59 16.85
N LYS A 128 7.34 11.78 16.47
CA LYS A 128 6.85 10.65 17.28
C LYS A 128 6.40 9.47 16.44
N ILE A 129 6.23 8.34 17.10
CA ILE A 129 5.54 7.17 16.58
C ILE A 129 4.33 6.92 17.47
N SER A 130 3.14 7.01 16.89
CA SER A 130 1.87 6.79 17.60
C SER A 130 1.32 5.41 17.28
N VAL A 131 0.79 4.72 18.30
CA VAL A 131 -0.05 3.54 18.12
C VAL A 131 -1.50 3.97 18.20
N CYS A 132 -2.30 3.59 17.22
CA CYS A 132 -3.70 3.98 17.14
C CYS A 132 -4.60 2.81 16.75
N THR A 133 -5.87 2.94 17.07
CA THR A 133 -6.95 2.13 16.53
C THR A 133 -7.61 2.89 15.40
N LYS A 134 -8.36 2.19 14.55
CA LYS A 134 -9.03 2.77 13.40
C LYS A 134 -10.54 2.75 13.62
N ASN A 135 -11.19 3.87 13.42
CA ASN A 135 -12.64 3.95 13.40
C ASN A 135 -13.16 3.32 12.10
N GLN A 136 -13.35 2.01 12.10
CA GLN A 136 -13.70 1.26 10.90
C GLN A 136 -15.08 1.66 10.35
N ASP A 137 -16.04 1.96 11.20
CA ASP A 137 -17.37 2.42 10.83
C ASP A 137 -17.36 3.76 10.08
N VAL A 138 -16.49 4.69 10.49
CA VAL A 138 -16.27 5.96 9.79
C VAL A 138 -15.69 5.72 8.39
N LEU A 139 -14.68 4.84 8.30
CA LEU A 139 -14.10 4.50 7.01
C LEU A 139 -15.13 3.84 6.09
N ASP A 140 -15.84 2.85 6.59
CA ASP A 140 -16.88 2.15 5.82
C ASP A 140 -17.97 3.11 5.32
N PHE A 141 -18.40 4.04 6.19
CA PHE A 141 -19.35 5.08 5.78
C PHE A 141 -18.78 5.98 4.66
N ILE A 142 -17.53 6.41 4.78
CA ILE A 142 -16.88 7.27 3.77
C ILE A 142 -16.76 6.53 2.44
N LEU A 143 -16.42 5.24 2.45
CA LEU A 143 -16.31 4.43 1.23
C LEU A 143 -17.66 4.23 0.57
N ASP A 144 -18.70 3.86 1.33
CA ASP A 144 -20.06 3.70 0.85
C ASP A 144 -20.60 5.02 0.23
N LEU A 145 -20.42 6.13 0.92
CA LEU A 145 -20.82 7.46 0.46
C LEU A 145 -20.08 7.86 -0.81
N ARG A 146 -18.78 7.64 -0.86
CA ARG A 146 -17.94 7.96 -2.03
C ARG A 146 -18.39 7.21 -3.28
N VAL A 147 -18.72 5.93 -3.17
CA VAL A 147 -19.23 5.15 -4.30
C VAL A 147 -20.52 5.77 -4.85
N LEU A 148 -21.47 6.13 -4.00
CA LEU A 148 -22.74 6.73 -4.45
C LEU A 148 -22.52 8.12 -5.06
N LEU A 149 -21.67 8.96 -4.47
CA LEU A 149 -21.33 10.27 -5.02
C LEU A 149 -20.69 10.15 -6.41
N GLN A 150 -19.73 9.26 -6.58
CA GLN A 150 -19.09 9.03 -7.87
C GLN A 150 -20.05 8.48 -8.92
N LEU A 151 -21.01 7.64 -8.52
CA LEU A 151 -22.07 7.18 -9.43
C LEU A 151 -22.96 8.35 -9.89
N VAL A 152 -23.33 9.25 -8.99
CA VAL A 152 -24.12 10.47 -9.36
C VAL A 152 -23.37 11.32 -10.38
N GLU A 153 -22.05 11.46 -10.23
CA GLU A 153 -21.22 12.23 -11.17
C GLU A 153 -21.12 11.59 -12.56
N LYS A 154 -21.16 10.28 -12.64
CA LYS A 154 -20.96 9.53 -13.90
C LYS A 154 -22.25 9.13 -14.60
N LEU A 155 -23.35 9.05 -13.89
CA LEU A 155 -24.64 8.68 -14.49
C LEU A 155 -25.26 9.88 -15.22
N PRO A 156 -25.94 9.66 -16.38
CA PRO A 156 -26.67 10.72 -17.07
C PRO A 156 -27.70 11.39 -16.16
N GLU A 157 -27.90 12.69 -16.34
CA GLU A 157 -28.86 13.45 -15.53
C GLU A 157 -30.31 12.92 -15.64
N THR A 158 -30.67 12.35 -16.77
CA THR A 158 -31.97 11.73 -17.03
C THR A 158 -32.13 10.31 -16.50
N SER A 159 -31.09 9.76 -15.85
CA SER A 159 -31.10 8.40 -15.32
C SER A 159 -31.97 8.29 -14.08
N PHE A 160 -32.93 7.37 -14.08
CA PHE A 160 -33.72 7.03 -12.88
C PHE A 160 -32.83 6.60 -11.73
N ARG A 161 -31.77 5.80 -12.00
CA ARG A 161 -30.81 5.36 -10.99
C ARG A 161 -30.10 6.56 -10.32
N ARG A 162 -29.77 7.59 -11.11
CA ARG A 162 -29.19 8.82 -10.56
C ARG A 162 -30.16 9.52 -9.61
N ALA A 163 -31.44 9.64 -10.00
CA ALA A 163 -32.45 10.24 -9.16
C ALA A 163 -32.71 9.47 -7.87
N GLU A 164 -32.73 8.13 -7.93
CA GLU A 164 -32.81 7.26 -6.75
C GLU A 164 -31.64 7.45 -5.81
N ILE A 165 -30.41 7.50 -6.33
CA ILE A 165 -29.20 7.71 -5.50
C ILE A 165 -29.25 9.09 -4.85
N LEU A 166 -29.66 10.15 -5.56
CA LEU A 166 -29.81 11.48 -4.98
C LEU A 166 -30.85 11.51 -3.85
N ASN A 167 -31.94 10.76 -3.98
CA ASN A 167 -32.92 10.62 -2.91
C ASN A 167 -32.32 9.88 -1.69
N VAL A 168 -31.56 8.82 -1.92
CA VAL A 168 -30.82 8.10 -0.86
C VAL A 168 -29.85 9.05 -0.15
N LEU A 169 -29.07 9.83 -0.90
CA LEU A 169 -28.12 10.80 -0.32
C LEU A 169 -28.84 11.89 0.50
N THR A 170 -30.04 12.31 0.08
CA THR A 170 -30.88 13.21 0.87
C THR A 170 -31.31 12.58 2.19
N GLN A 171 -31.72 11.31 2.18
CA GLN A 171 -32.04 10.58 3.40
C GLN A 171 -30.83 10.39 4.32
N VAL A 172 -29.65 10.10 3.75
CA VAL A 172 -28.39 10.07 4.50
C VAL A 172 -28.14 11.39 5.22
N HIS A 173 -28.31 12.51 4.51
CA HIS A 173 -28.18 13.84 5.11
C HIS A 173 -29.12 14.07 6.29
N GLN A 174 -30.35 13.52 6.22
CA GLN A 174 -31.36 13.68 7.29
C GLN A 174 -31.06 12.85 8.55
N VAL A 175 -30.41 11.69 8.40
CA VAL A 175 -30.13 10.78 9.53
C VAL A 175 -28.74 10.96 10.13
N LEU A 176 -27.83 11.59 9.39
CA LEU A 176 -26.45 11.76 9.83
C LEU A 176 -26.35 12.90 10.85
N TYR A 177 -25.71 12.61 11.96
CA TYR A 177 -25.39 13.62 12.96
C TYR A 177 -24.10 14.36 12.58
N TYR A 178 -24.20 15.68 12.42
CA TYR A 178 -23.14 16.52 11.83
C TYR A 178 -22.24 17.24 12.83
N ASP A 179 -22.43 17.06 14.11
CA ASP A 179 -21.59 17.73 15.09
C ASP A 179 -20.44 16.83 15.57
N PRO A 180 -19.28 16.82 14.88
CA PRO A 180 -18.14 16.00 15.25
C PRO A 180 -17.44 16.52 16.52
N THR A 181 -17.80 17.72 16.98
CA THR A 181 -17.26 18.34 18.19
C THR A 181 -18.17 18.09 19.41
N ALA A 182 -19.39 17.59 19.17
CA ALA A 182 -20.27 17.22 20.26
C ALA A 182 -19.69 16.08 21.07
N THR A 183 -19.90 16.15 22.34
CA THR A 183 -19.40 15.21 23.35
C THR A 183 -20.04 13.82 23.27
N ASP A 184 -20.98 13.61 22.38
CA ASP A 184 -21.72 12.35 22.22
C ASP A 184 -21.23 11.54 21.02
N ALA A 185 -20.09 10.84 21.25
CA ALA A 185 -19.52 9.93 20.26
C ALA A 185 -20.46 8.76 19.92
N GLU A 186 -21.30 8.32 20.86
CA GLU A 186 -22.26 7.24 20.64
C GLU A 186 -23.33 7.64 19.62
N THR A 187 -23.91 8.83 19.75
CA THR A 187 -24.85 9.38 18.77
C THR A 187 -24.23 9.50 17.39
N TRP A 188 -22.98 9.96 17.30
CA TRP A 188 -22.22 10.02 16.04
C TRP A 188 -22.12 8.64 15.39
N HIS A 189 -21.55 7.66 16.07
CA HIS A 189 -21.36 6.30 15.54
C HIS A 189 -22.70 5.61 15.20
N THR A 190 -23.73 5.82 16.02
CA THR A 190 -25.08 5.31 15.73
C THR A 190 -25.65 5.92 14.45
N SER A 191 -25.44 7.21 14.21
CA SER A 191 -25.89 7.88 13.00
C SER A 191 -25.18 7.39 11.74
N LEU A 192 -23.87 7.07 11.81
CA LEU A 192 -23.13 6.43 10.72
C LEU A 192 -23.71 5.08 10.35
N ALA A 193 -24.03 4.25 11.34
CA ALA A 193 -24.68 2.97 11.10
C ALA A 193 -26.10 3.12 10.49
N ALA A 194 -26.87 4.13 10.90
CA ALA A 194 -28.16 4.45 10.29
C ALA A 194 -28.00 4.90 8.83
N ALA A 195 -27.05 5.78 8.55
CA ALA A 195 -26.75 6.25 7.20
C ALA A 195 -26.30 5.11 6.28
N ARG A 196 -25.47 4.19 6.75
CA ARG A 196 -25.06 2.99 5.98
C ARG A 196 -26.24 2.08 5.66
N ARG A 197 -27.18 1.89 6.61
CA ARG A 197 -28.42 1.13 6.33
C ARG A 197 -29.27 1.80 5.23
N VAL A 198 -29.33 3.13 5.19
CA VAL A 198 -30.03 3.88 4.13
C VAL A 198 -29.34 3.68 2.78
N MET A 199 -28.01 3.67 2.72
CA MET A 199 -27.24 3.48 1.47
C MET A 199 -27.23 2.02 0.97
N ALA A 200 -27.36 1.04 1.83
CA ALA A 200 -27.18 -0.37 1.51
C ALA A 200 -28.01 -0.87 0.31
N PRO A 201 -29.32 -0.55 0.16
CA PRO A 201 -30.10 -0.98 -1.00
C PRO A 201 -29.56 -0.45 -2.32
N ALA A 202 -29.13 0.83 -2.36
CA ALA A 202 -28.57 1.45 -3.55
C ALA A 202 -27.21 0.85 -3.93
N LEU A 203 -26.38 0.53 -2.94
CA LEU A 203 -25.08 -0.13 -3.13
C LEU A 203 -25.23 -1.58 -3.59
N ALA A 204 -26.30 -2.28 -3.16
CA ALA A 204 -26.58 -3.65 -3.54
C ALA A 204 -27.18 -3.80 -4.94
N GLN A 205 -27.58 -2.71 -5.60
CA GLN A 205 -28.16 -2.76 -6.94
C GLN A 205 -27.17 -3.34 -7.96
N LYS A 206 -27.67 -4.29 -8.75
CA LYS A 206 -26.91 -4.89 -9.84
C LYS A 206 -27.32 -4.28 -11.18
N ASN A 207 -26.38 -4.26 -12.11
CA ASN A 207 -26.68 -3.89 -13.50
C ASN A 207 -27.55 -4.98 -14.17
N GLY A 208 -28.24 -4.61 -15.27
CA GLY A 208 -29.01 -5.57 -16.05
C GLY A 208 -28.12 -6.67 -16.64
N GLY A 209 -28.74 -7.80 -17.02
CA GLY A 209 -28.04 -8.99 -17.53
C GLY A 209 -27.24 -8.78 -18.83
N SER A 210 -27.44 -7.67 -19.53
CA SER A 210 -26.66 -7.26 -20.71
C SER A 210 -25.50 -6.32 -20.39
N ALA A 211 -25.31 -5.94 -19.13
CA ALA A 211 -24.19 -5.09 -18.74
C ALA A 211 -22.87 -5.86 -18.82
N PRO A 212 -21.80 -5.21 -19.31
CA PRO A 212 -20.49 -5.84 -19.32
C PRO A 212 -19.99 -6.15 -17.91
N THR A 213 -19.24 -7.23 -17.76
CA THR A 213 -18.52 -7.57 -16.53
C THR A 213 -17.11 -7.00 -16.63
N ALA A 214 -16.64 -6.39 -15.56
CA ALA A 214 -15.26 -5.92 -15.43
C ALA A 214 -14.57 -6.73 -14.32
N ASP A 215 -13.47 -7.38 -14.68
CA ASP A 215 -12.56 -7.99 -13.71
C ASP A 215 -11.48 -6.99 -13.34
N LEU A 216 -11.32 -6.76 -12.04
CA LEU A 216 -10.34 -5.81 -11.52
C LEU A 216 -9.18 -6.58 -10.87
N VAL A 217 -7.97 -6.26 -11.29
CA VAL A 217 -6.74 -6.82 -10.74
C VAL A 217 -5.77 -5.70 -10.41
N GLY A 218 -5.12 -5.78 -9.25
CA GLY A 218 -4.07 -4.84 -8.87
C GLY A 218 -2.80 -5.09 -9.66
N HIS A 219 -2.13 -4.02 -10.04
CA HIS A 219 -0.79 -4.03 -10.64
C HIS A 219 0.01 -2.82 -10.14
N SER A 220 1.32 -2.96 -10.11
CA SER A 220 2.24 -1.86 -9.82
C SER A 220 3.41 -1.92 -10.78
N HIS A 221 3.39 -1.04 -11.79
CA HIS A 221 4.55 -0.83 -12.62
C HIS A 221 5.70 -0.23 -11.81
N ILE A 222 6.89 -0.77 -11.97
CA ILE A 222 8.10 -0.27 -11.33
C ILE A 222 9.22 -0.28 -12.38
N ASP A 223 9.70 0.89 -12.72
CA ASP A 223 10.89 1.02 -13.54
C ASP A 223 12.09 0.34 -12.88
N THR A 224 12.81 -0.45 -13.67
CA THR A 224 14.08 -1.06 -13.26
C THR A 224 15.18 -0.03 -13.39
N ALA A 225 15.30 0.86 -12.40
CA ALA A 225 15.93 2.15 -12.41
C ALA A 225 15.24 3.15 -13.40
N TRP A 226 15.08 4.37 -12.96
CA TRP A 226 14.52 5.47 -13.74
C TRP A 226 15.17 6.78 -13.31
N LEU A 227 14.40 7.66 -12.66
CA LEU A 227 14.93 8.85 -11.97
C LEU A 227 15.47 8.48 -10.57
N TRP A 228 15.72 7.21 -10.33
CA TRP A 228 16.36 6.65 -9.15
C TRP A 228 17.33 5.53 -9.54
N PRO A 229 18.36 5.25 -8.70
CA PRO A 229 19.34 4.20 -8.96
C PRO A 229 18.78 2.80 -8.68
N MET A 230 19.51 1.77 -9.14
CA MET A 230 19.17 0.36 -8.91
C MET A 230 19.00 0.00 -7.43
N ASP A 231 19.79 0.59 -6.54
CA ASP A 231 19.66 0.35 -5.09
C ASP A 231 18.28 0.74 -4.56
N GLU A 232 17.70 1.81 -5.09
CA GLU A 232 16.33 2.20 -4.76
C GLU A 232 15.30 1.26 -5.39
N THR A 233 15.53 0.76 -6.61
CA THR A 233 14.67 -0.25 -7.23
C THR A 233 14.55 -1.49 -6.35
N ILE A 234 15.69 -2.02 -5.85
CA ILE A 234 15.73 -3.18 -4.97
C ILE A 234 14.84 -2.96 -3.74
N LYS A 235 14.92 -1.80 -3.13
CA LYS A 235 14.11 -1.46 -1.95
C LYS A 235 12.64 -1.20 -2.29
N LYS A 236 12.38 -0.53 -3.41
CA LYS A 236 11.02 -0.21 -3.88
C LYS A 236 10.20 -1.46 -4.18
N ILE A 237 10.79 -2.46 -4.85
CA ILE A 237 10.09 -3.72 -5.13
C ILE A 237 9.76 -4.48 -3.82
N ALA A 238 10.65 -4.46 -2.84
CA ALA A 238 10.40 -5.09 -1.55
C ALA A 238 9.26 -4.38 -0.79
N ARG A 239 9.25 -3.03 -0.78
CA ARG A 239 8.15 -2.24 -0.20
C ARG A 239 6.83 -2.53 -0.91
N THR A 240 6.83 -2.54 -2.24
CA THR A 240 5.64 -2.85 -3.04
C THR A 240 5.12 -4.24 -2.69
N ALA A 241 5.97 -5.27 -2.68
CA ALA A 241 5.57 -6.63 -2.35
C ALA A 241 4.98 -6.73 -0.93
N ALA A 242 5.65 -6.15 0.08
CA ALA A 242 5.18 -6.16 1.47
C ALA A 242 3.80 -5.49 1.60
N ASN A 243 3.59 -4.35 0.92
CA ASN A 243 2.28 -3.69 0.88
C ASN A 243 1.21 -4.58 0.24
N GLN A 244 1.51 -5.22 -0.89
CA GLN A 244 0.56 -6.11 -1.56
C GLN A 244 0.23 -7.34 -0.72
N PHE A 245 1.19 -7.92 -0.01
CA PHE A 245 0.92 -9.02 0.91
C PHE A 245 -0.02 -8.61 2.04
N ASN A 246 0.17 -7.42 2.58
CA ASN A 246 -0.71 -6.87 3.61
C ASN A 246 -2.14 -6.66 3.08
N LEU A 247 -2.30 -6.15 1.86
CA LEU A 247 -3.60 -6.02 1.19
C LEU A 247 -4.25 -7.38 0.91
N LEU A 248 -3.50 -8.37 0.45
CA LEU A 248 -3.99 -9.74 0.26
C LEU A 248 -4.50 -10.37 1.57
N ASP A 249 -3.91 -10.02 2.69
CA ASP A 249 -4.36 -10.48 4.01
C ASP A 249 -5.60 -9.75 4.51
N GLN A 250 -5.78 -8.48 4.11
CA GLN A 250 -6.94 -7.68 4.50
C GLN A 250 -8.19 -7.99 3.65
N TYR A 251 -7.98 -8.26 2.36
CA TYR A 251 -9.05 -8.39 1.36
C TYR A 251 -8.98 -9.76 0.67
N PRO A 252 -9.82 -10.72 1.05
CA PRO A 252 -9.80 -12.08 0.47
C PRO A 252 -10.05 -12.11 -1.04
N GLU A 253 -10.82 -11.17 -1.56
CA GLU A 253 -11.14 -11.02 -2.98
C GLU A 253 -10.00 -10.39 -3.80
N TYR A 254 -9.05 -9.73 -3.14
CA TYR A 254 -7.98 -9.03 -3.83
C TYR A 254 -7.08 -9.96 -4.63
N ARG A 255 -6.72 -9.53 -5.83
CA ARG A 255 -5.76 -10.18 -6.72
C ARG A 255 -4.73 -9.18 -7.18
N PHE A 256 -3.50 -9.61 -7.32
CA PHE A 256 -2.40 -8.77 -7.76
C PHE A 256 -1.56 -9.47 -8.83
N ILE A 257 -1.12 -8.72 -9.83
CA ILE A 257 -0.21 -9.18 -10.87
C ILE A 257 1.12 -8.45 -10.71
N GLN A 258 2.21 -9.20 -10.76
CA GLN A 258 3.57 -8.67 -10.90
C GLN A 258 4.12 -9.07 -12.27
N SER A 259 4.55 -8.11 -13.06
CA SER A 259 5.36 -8.28 -14.26
C SER A 259 6.85 -8.40 -13.91
N ALA A 260 7.74 -8.49 -14.85
CA ALA A 260 9.19 -8.49 -14.69
C ALA A 260 9.78 -9.56 -13.72
N ALA A 261 10.21 -10.67 -14.29
CA ALA A 261 10.86 -11.74 -13.52
C ALA A 261 12.12 -11.27 -12.77
N TYR A 262 12.80 -10.24 -13.29
CA TYR A 262 13.97 -9.64 -12.66
C TYR A 262 13.66 -9.03 -11.28
N HIS A 263 12.51 -8.39 -11.11
CA HIS A 263 12.09 -7.89 -9.80
C HIS A 263 11.92 -9.02 -8.80
N THR A 264 11.36 -10.14 -9.23
CA THR A 264 11.23 -11.34 -8.40
C THR A 264 12.60 -11.93 -8.04
N TRP A 265 13.53 -11.94 -8.99
CA TRP A 265 14.91 -12.37 -8.76
C TRP A 265 15.63 -11.44 -7.77
N LEU A 266 15.47 -10.13 -7.88
CA LEU A 266 16.02 -9.17 -6.91
C LEU A 266 15.46 -9.41 -5.50
N MET A 267 14.19 -9.73 -5.34
CA MET A 267 13.62 -10.11 -4.04
C MET A 267 14.28 -11.40 -3.51
N GLU A 268 14.51 -12.39 -4.36
CA GLU A 268 15.21 -13.63 -3.96
C GLU A 268 16.62 -13.33 -3.45
N GLN A 269 17.36 -12.44 -4.12
CA GLN A 269 18.76 -12.15 -3.77
C GLN A 269 18.89 -11.27 -2.52
N HIS A 270 18.01 -10.26 -2.37
CA HIS A 270 18.19 -9.18 -1.40
C HIS A 270 17.21 -9.27 -0.22
N TYR A 271 16.02 -9.84 -0.43
CA TYR A 271 14.95 -9.92 0.57
C TYR A 271 14.37 -11.34 0.65
N PRO A 272 15.12 -12.33 1.12
CA PRO A 272 14.67 -13.73 1.13
C PRO A 272 13.38 -13.93 1.97
N GLN A 273 13.10 -13.09 2.97
CA GLN A 273 11.84 -13.11 3.71
C GLN A 273 10.67 -12.70 2.82
N VAL A 274 10.82 -11.63 2.05
CA VAL A 274 9.80 -11.18 1.07
C VAL A 274 9.58 -12.26 0.02
N PHE A 275 10.65 -12.85 -0.49
CA PHE A 275 10.57 -13.91 -1.50
C PHE A 275 9.82 -15.15 -0.98
N ARG A 276 10.06 -15.59 0.26
CA ARG A 276 9.31 -16.70 0.87
C ARG A 276 7.80 -16.37 1.00
N GLN A 277 7.45 -15.15 1.36
CA GLN A 277 6.05 -14.71 1.41
C GLN A 277 5.45 -14.68 0.01
N LEU A 278 6.19 -14.20 -1.00
CA LEU A 278 5.75 -14.22 -2.39
C LEU A 278 5.44 -15.65 -2.87
N GLN A 279 6.31 -16.61 -2.58
CA GLN A 279 6.08 -18.01 -2.96
C GLN A 279 4.75 -18.55 -2.42
N LYS A 280 4.41 -18.23 -1.17
CA LYS A 280 3.11 -18.60 -0.57
C LYS A 280 1.95 -17.95 -1.32
N ARG A 281 2.00 -16.65 -1.60
CA ARG A 281 0.91 -15.92 -2.29
C ARG A 281 0.72 -16.37 -3.73
N VAL A 282 1.79 -16.75 -4.41
CA VAL A 282 1.73 -17.35 -5.76
C VAL A 282 1.11 -18.74 -5.70
N ALA A 283 1.44 -19.55 -4.70
CA ALA A 283 0.82 -20.85 -4.49
C ALA A 283 -0.67 -20.75 -4.17
N ASP A 284 -1.09 -19.75 -3.39
CA ASP A 284 -2.49 -19.43 -3.07
C ASP A 284 -3.30 -18.95 -4.30
N GLY A 285 -2.63 -18.63 -5.42
CA GLY A 285 -3.27 -18.18 -6.66
C GLY A 285 -3.84 -16.77 -6.62
N ARG A 286 -3.48 -15.97 -5.62
CA ARG A 286 -3.92 -14.57 -5.48
C ARG A 286 -2.86 -13.54 -5.87
N PHE A 287 -1.62 -13.97 -5.99
CA PHE A 287 -0.52 -13.18 -6.53
C PHE A 287 -0.03 -13.86 -7.80
N GLU A 288 -0.23 -13.24 -8.94
CA GLU A 288 0.14 -13.78 -10.23
C GLU A 288 1.46 -13.17 -10.70
N LEU A 289 2.40 -14.04 -11.08
CA LEU A 289 3.61 -13.64 -11.76
C LEU A 289 3.35 -13.76 -13.25
N ASN A 290 3.34 -12.63 -13.94
CA ASN A 290 3.01 -12.58 -15.37
C ASN A 290 3.95 -11.61 -16.09
N GLY A 291 3.80 -11.47 -17.42
CA GLY A 291 4.62 -10.58 -18.23
C GLY A 291 5.58 -11.32 -19.15
N ALA A 292 5.93 -12.56 -18.84
CA ALA A 292 6.74 -13.49 -19.63
C ALA A 292 8.17 -12.98 -19.99
N VAL A 293 8.60 -11.85 -19.42
CA VAL A 293 9.88 -11.20 -19.73
C VAL A 293 10.75 -11.03 -18.49
N TRP A 294 12.04 -10.86 -18.71
CA TRP A 294 12.99 -10.60 -17.64
C TRP A 294 12.77 -9.23 -17.01
N VAL A 295 12.72 -8.18 -17.86
CA VAL A 295 12.27 -6.84 -17.49
C VAL A 295 11.15 -6.39 -18.41
N GLU A 296 10.38 -5.38 -18.04
CA GLU A 296 9.46 -4.68 -18.95
C GLU A 296 10.30 -3.89 -19.95
N CYS A 297 10.60 -4.53 -21.10
CA CYS A 297 11.57 -4.04 -22.05
C CYS A 297 10.92 -3.15 -23.13
N ASP A 298 11.61 -2.09 -23.53
CA ASP A 298 11.30 -1.38 -24.75
C ASP A 298 11.31 -2.34 -25.95
N CYS A 299 10.39 -2.18 -26.87
CA CYS A 299 10.27 -3.02 -28.06
C CYS A 299 10.86 -2.37 -29.32
N ASN A 300 11.21 -1.08 -29.29
CA ASN A 300 11.72 -0.34 -30.42
C ASN A 300 13.26 -0.32 -30.52
N ILE A 301 13.92 -0.24 -29.38
CA ILE A 301 15.39 -0.08 -29.31
C ILE A 301 16.14 -1.43 -29.27
N PRO A 302 15.70 -2.43 -28.47
CA PRO A 302 16.42 -3.70 -28.35
C PRO A 302 16.45 -4.48 -29.66
N SER A 303 17.53 -5.24 -29.86
CA SER A 303 17.62 -6.18 -30.98
C SER A 303 16.66 -7.37 -30.79
N GLY A 304 16.35 -8.06 -31.88
CA GLY A 304 15.53 -9.29 -31.81
C GLY A 304 16.12 -10.36 -30.90
N GLU A 305 17.45 -10.52 -30.86
CA GLU A 305 18.12 -11.43 -29.94
C GLU A 305 17.93 -11.01 -28.47
N SER A 306 17.97 -9.72 -28.18
CA SER A 306 17.69 -9.21 -26.83
C SER A 306 16.26 -9.53 -26.41
N LEU A 307 15.28 -9.34 -27.30
CA LEU A 307 13.88 -9.66 -27.05
C LEU A 307 13.68 -11.17 -26.79
N VAL A 308 14.28 -12.03 -27.61
CA VAL A 308 14.24 -13.48 -27.39
C VAL A 308 14.77 -13.85 -26.00
N ARG A 309 15.86 -13.22 -25.56
CA ARG A 309 16.42 -13.46 -24.23
C ARG A 309 15.54 -12.95 -23.09
N GLN A 310 14.81 -11.86 -23.27
CA GLN A 310 13.84 -11.40 -22.29
C GLN A 310 12.80 -12.50 -21.99
N PHE A 311 12.23 -13.10 -23.02
CA PHE A 311 11.28 -14.20 -22.86
C PHE A 311 11.93 -15.46 -22.30
N LEU A 312 13.10 -15.83 -22.83
CA LEU A 312 13.80 -17.04 -22.41
C LEU A 312 14.14 -17.00 -20.92
N TRP A 313 14.74 -15.92 -20.44
CA TRP A 313 15.13 -15.78 -19.05
C TRP A 313 13.93 -15.59 -18.13
N GLY A 314 12.98 -14.76 -18.51
CA GLY A 314 11.78 -14.50 -17.73
C GLY A 314 10.95 -15.76 -17.51
N THR A 315 10.58 -16.45 -18.57
CA THR A 315 9.76 -17.67 -18.49
C THR A 315 10.48 -18.81 -17.80
N ARG A 316 11.78 -18.96 -18.04
CA ARG A 316 12.59 -20.01 -17.40
C ARG A 316 12.68 -19.81 -15.89
N TYR A 317 13.00 -18.58 -15.44
CA TYR A 317 13.09 -18.28 -14.03
C TYR A 317 11.78 -18.54 -13.29
N ILE A 318 10.67 -18.04 -13.81
CA ILE A 318 9.35 -18.22 -13.18
C ILE A 318 8.95 -19.71 -13.15
N ARG A 319 9.19 -20.44 -14.23
CA ARG A 319 8.94 -21.90 -14.25
C ARG A 319 9.80 -22.62 -13.21
N ASP A 320 11.10 -22.32 -13.14
CA ASP A 320 12.04 -23.03 -12.29
C ASP A 320 11.81 -22.73 -10.79
N LYS A 321 11.36 -21.52 -10.45
CA LYS A 321 11.15 -21.10 -9.05
C LYS A 321 9.72 -21.29 -8.53
N PHE A 322 8.72 -21.26 -9.40
CA PHE A 322 7.31 -21.29 -9.03
C PHE A 322 6.49 -22.38 -9.72
N GLY A 323 7.06 -23.12 -10.66
CA GLY A 323 6.36 -24.15 -11.42
C GLY A 323 5.25 -23.59 -12.33
N LYS A 324 5.31 -22.31 -12.66
CA LYS A 324 4.27 -21.61 -13.44
C LYS A 324 4.75 -21.33 -14.85
N GLU A 325 3.88 -21.56 -15.83
CA GLU A 325 4.13 -21.15 -17.21
C GLU A 325 3.57 -19.76 -17.44
N GLN A 326 4.37 -18.92 -18.12
CA GLN A 326 3.96 -17.58 -18.51
C GLN A 326 3.26 -17.63 -19.86
N ARG A 327 2.06 -17.07 -19.96
CA ARG A 327 1.23 -17.09 -21.18
C ARG A 327 0.86 -15.69 -21.67
N VAL A 328 1.14 -14.66 -20.88
CA VAL A 328 0.78 -13.29 -21.21
C VAL A 328 2.05 -12.45 -21.22
N PHE A 329 2.24 -11.72 -22.28
CA PHE A 329 3.23 -10.65 -22.37
C PHE A 329 2.58 -9.35 -21.91
N TRP A 330 3.19 -8.70 -20.93
CA TRP A 330 2.61 -7.52 -20.30
C TRP A 330 3.65 -6.40 -20.21
N LEU A 331 3.38 -5.30 -20.90
CA LEU A 331 4.18 -4.08 -20.88
C LEU A 331 3.23 -2.91 -20.58
N PRO A 332 3.10 -2.48 -19.31
CA PRO A 332 2.14 -1.46 -18.93
C PRO A 332 2.55 -0.04 -19.29
N ASP A 333 3.84 0.18 -19.52
CA ASP A 333 4.42 1.50 -19.82
C ASP A 333 5.44 1.42 -20.96
N THR A 334 4.90 1.30 -22.18
CA THR A 334 5.70 1.26 -23.41
C THR A 334 5.00 2.00 -24.56
#